data_8357586489f8a1c7757005cc96ff9471
#
_entry.id   8357586489f8a1c7757005cc96ff9471
#
_cell.length_a   1.000
_cell.length_b   1.000
_cell.length_c   1.000
_cell.angle_alpha   90.00
_cell.angle_beta   90.00
_cell.angle_gamma   90.00
#
_symmetry.space_group_name_H-M   'P 1'
#
loop_
_entity.id
_entity.type
_entity.pdbx_description
1 polymer ?
#
loop_
_entity_poly.entity_id
_entity_poly.type
_entity_poly.pdbx_seq_one_letter_code
_entity_poly.pdbx_strand_id
1 'polypeptide(L)'
;MAENLNSNFQWYNKLGTQIGEILKIFIISLICVPKNILDFKSSIEEIENLPDTDVIIGSPPCVSFSSSNKSGNADKSLGVELTETFLKIVAVKKHQPNSILKAWFMENVVNSKRYLQTAYTFKDLGLTEWANKNRISPLKIAIDLYENTSVINSADYGSFQARKRVISGEIIKKGKLIIPKTTHSEDGLGGKQKYLTIGKMKENFPHPFTKKSNKSISDPQYQLEIPQNKLTHHD
;
A
#
# COMPACT_ATOMS: atom_id res chain seq x y z
N MET A 1 -10.89 -9.50 -16.20
CA MET A 1 -10.42 -8.52 -15.19
C MET A 1 -11.36 -7.31 -15.04
N ALA A 2 -11.93 -6.78 -16.10
CA ALA A 2 -12.89 -5.66 -16.05
C ALA A 2 -14.25 -6.02 -15.41
N GLU A 3 -14.72 -7.24 -15.56
CA GLU A 3 -16.01 -7.69 -14.99
C GLU A 3 -15.97 -7.81 -13.46
N ASN A 4 -14.82 -8.18 -12.87
CA ASN A 4 -14.68 -8.23 -11.41
C ASN A 4 -14.61 -6.85 -10.74
N LEU A 5 -14.15 -5.83 -11.45
CA LEU A 5 -14.16 -4.45 -10.97
C LEU A 5 -15.59 -3.88 -10.91
N ASN A 6 -16.44 -4.25 -11.87
CA ASN A 6 -17.83 -3.80 -11.92
C ASN A 6 -18.70 -4.40 -10.80
N SER A 7 -18.48 -5.67 -10.43
CA SER A 7 -19.20 -6.32 -9.31
C SER A 7 -18.81 -5.72 -7.96
N ASN A 8 -17.54 -5.40 -7.75
CA ASN A 8 -17.08 -4.71 -6.54
C ASN A 8 -17.62 -3.27 -6.46
N PHE A 9 -17.71 -2.58 -7.60
CA PHE A 9 -18.28 -1.23 -7.65
C PHE A 9 -19.78 -1.20 -7.29
N GLN A 10 -20.55 -2.19 -7.72
CA GLN A 10 -21.96 -2.33 -7.34
C GLN A 10 -22.13 -2.66 -5.84
N TRP A 11 -21.21 -3.41 -5.25
CA TRP A 11 -21.22 -3.71 -3.83
C TRP A 11 -20.94 -2.46 -2.98
N TYR A 12 -19.95 -1.65 -3.36
CA TYR A 12 -19.65 -0.37 -2.72
C TYR A 12 -20.82 0.62 -2.82
N ASN A 13 -21.50 0.69 -3.96
CA ASN A 13 -22.69 1.52 -4.11
C ASN A 13 -23.86 1.07 -3.21
N LYS A 14 -24.00 -0.23 -2.99
CA LYS A 14 -25.03 -0.79 -2.11
C LYS A 14 -24.73 -0.53 -0.62
N LEU A 15 -23.46 -0.54 -0.21
CA LEU A 15 -23.04 -0.12 1.13
C LEU A 15 -23.22 1.40 1.34
N GLY A 16 -22.93 2.21 0.32
CA GLY A 16 -23.07 3.67 0.38
C GLY A 16 -24.50 4.14 0.63
N THR A 17 -25.51 3.38 0.24
CA THR A 17 -26.90 3.69 0.53
C THR A 17 -27.32 3.38 1.99
N GLN A 18 -26.54 2.56 2.72
CA GLN A 18 -26.82 2.26 4.14
C GLN A 18 -26.01 3.10 5.13
N ILE A 19 -24.90 3.68 4.73
CA ILE A 19 -23.97 4.44 5.60
C ILE A 19 -24.20 5.96 5.48
N GLY A 20 -25.37 6.39 5.07
CA GLY A 20 -25.83 7.78 5.20
C GLY A 20 -24.90 8.86 4.59
N GLU A 21 -25.30 10.10 4.72
CA GLU A 21 -24.72 11.27 4.06
C GLU A 21 -23.23 11.57 4.31
N ILE A 22 -22.60 10.91 5.26
CA ILE A 22 -21.16 11.11 5.58
C ILE A 22 -20.25 10.60 4.45
N LEU A 23 -20.67 9.61 3.65
CA LEU A 23 -19.89 9.08 2.53
C LEU A 23 -20.11 9.84 1.21
N LYS A 24 -21.09 10.70 1.12
CA LYS A 24 -21.27 11.59 -0.07
C LYS A 24 -20.12 12.56 -0.27
N ILE A 25 -19.30 12.81 0.76
CA ILE A 25 -18.13 13.70 0.70
C ILE A 25 -16.89 12.98 0.13
N PHE A 26 -16.92 11.65 -0.01
CA PHE A 26 -15.80 10.83 -0.48
C PHE A 26 -16.07 10.05 -1.77
N ILE A 27 -17.02 10.46 -2.60
CA ILE A 27 -17.05 9.97 -3.98
C ILE A 27 -15.95 10.72 -4.73
N ILE A 28 -14.72 10.34 -4.48
CA ILE A 28 -13.62 10.53 -5.41
C ILE A 28 -14.06 9.77 -6.68
N SER A 29 -14.22 10.49 -7.76
CA SER A 29 -14.32 9.89 -9.08
C SER A 29 -13.06 9.04 -9.26
N LEU A 30 -13.16 7.73 -9.02
CA LEU A 30 -12.04 6.81 -9.18
C LEU A 30 -11.82 6.66 -10.68
N ILE A 31 -11.07 7.59 -11.26
CA ILE A 31 -10.60 7.46 -12.63
C ILE A 31 -9.49 6.41 -12.58
N CYS A 32 -9.86 5.16 -12.87
CA CYS A 32 -8.88 4.10 -13.07
C CYS A 32 -8.22 4.33 -14.43
N VAL A 33 -7.04 4.90 -14.42
CA VAL A 33 -6.19 5.00 -15.61
C VAL A 33 -5.28 3.77 -15.63
N PRO A 34 -5.47 2.77 -16.50
CA PRO A 34 -4.56 1.65 -16.63
C PRO A 34 -3.26 2.12 -17.28
N LYS A 35 -2.31 2.58 -16.48
CA LYS A 35 -1.02 3.07 -16.93
C LYS A 35 0.11 2.36 -16.20
N ASN A 36 1.19 2.06 -16.90
CA ASN A 36 2.40 1.58 -16.25
C ASN A 36 3.04 2.76 -15.49
N ILE A 37 3.40 2.57 -14.22
CA ILE A 37 4.03 3.63 -13.43
C ILE A 37 5.34 4.11 -14.08
N LEU A 38 6.06 3.25 -14.80
CA LEU A 38 7.30 3.59 -15.49
C LEU A 38 7.10 4.60 -16.65
N ASP A 39 5.89 4.75 -17.17
CA ASP A 39 5.57 5.77 -18.18
C ASP A 39 5.83 7.18 -17.61
N PHE A 40 5.64 7.35 -16.30
CA PHE A 40 5.92 8.61 -15.59
C PHE A 40 7.41 8.87 -15.34
N LYS A 41 8.28 7.89 -15.58
CA LYS A 41 9.73 8.07 -15.39
C LYS A 41 10.30 9.13 -16.33
N SER A 42 9.88 9.12 -17.58
CA SER A 42 10.40 9.98 -18.66
C SER A 42 9.59 11.25 -18.88
N SER A 43 8.35 11.32 -18.42
CA SER A 43 7.47 12.46 -18.70
C SER A 43 7.00 13.15 -17.41
N ILE A 44 7.58 14.29 -17.13
CA ILE A 44 7.18 15.16 -16.01
C ILE A 44 5.80 15.75 -16.28
N GLU A 45 5.52 16.11 -17.55
CA GLU A 45 4.24 16.67 -17.96
C GLU A 45 3.08 15.71 -17.63
N GLU A 46 3.26 14.41 -17.84
CA GLU A 46 2.25 13.42 -17.47
C GLU A 46 2.00 13.37 -15.96
N ILE A 47 3.03 13.60 -15.14
CA ILE A 47 2.87 13.69 -13.68
C ILE A 47 2.12 14.97 -13.31
N GLU A 48 2.47 16.11 -13.93
CA GLU A 48 1.79 17.38 -13.70
C GLU A 48 0.30 17.30 -14.08
N ASN A 49 -0.03 16.57 -15.15
CA ASN A 49 -1.39 16.36 -15.64
C ASN A 49 -2.22 15.35 -14.82
N LEU A 50 -1.61 14.60 -13.89
CA LEU A 50 -2.39 13.78 -12.96
C LEU A 50 -3.32 14.66 -12.13
N PRO A 51 -4.55 14.20 -11.81
CA PRO A 51 -5.46 14.94 -10.96
C PRO A 51 -4.80 15.35 -9.64
N ASP A 52 -5.10 16.56 -9.18
CA ASP A 52 -4.73 16.98 -7.83
C ASP A 52 -5.47 16.12 -6.81
N THR A 53 -4.75 15.70 -5.77
CA THR A 53 -5.25 14.75 -4.79
C THR A 53 -4.80 15.12 -3.39
N ASP A 54 -5.66 14.83 -2.41
CA ASP A 54 -5.35 15.03 -0.99
C ASP A 54 -4.39 13.98 -0.44
N VAL A 55 -4.45 12.76 -0.98
CA VAL A 55 -3.66 11.63 -0.47
C VAL A 55 -3.13 10.79 -1.63
N ILE A 56 -1.84 10.46 -1.58
CA ILE A 56 -1.21 9.51 -2.50
C ILE A 56 -0.85 8.25 -1.73
N ILE A 57 -1.29 7.10 -2.21
CA ILE A 57 -0.94 5.79 -1.62
C ILE A 57 -0.35 4.91 -2.72
N GLY A 58 0.74 4.21 -2.42
CA GLY A 58 1.35 3.27 -3.34
C GLY A 58 1.97 2.07 -2.64
N SER A 59 2.02 0.96 -3.37
CA SER A 59 2.75 -0.24 -2.98
C SER A 59 3.51 -0.76 -4.20
N PRO A 60 4.68 -0.19 -4.51
CA PRO A 60 5.50 -0.63 -5.65
C PRO A 60 5.80 -2.13 -5.52
N PRO A 61 5.80 -2.89 -6.64
CA PRO A 61 5.99 -4.32 -6.62
C PRO A 61 7.20 -4.78 -5.82
N CYS A 62 6.95 -5.68 -4.85
CA CYS A 62 7.94 -6.15 -3.90
C CYS A 62 8.68 -7.42 -4.34
N VAL A 63 8.34 -8.00 -5.50
CA VAL A 63 8.89 -9.30 -5.97
C VAL A 63 10.42 -9.26 -6.00
N SER A 64 11.00 -8.16 -6.43
CA SER A 64 12.46 -7.95 -6.47
C SER A 64 13.13 -7.98 -5.09
N PHE A 65 12.41 -7.61 -4.02
CA PHE A 65 12.94 -7.50 -2.66
C PHE A 65 12.50 -8.66 -1.75
N SER A 66 11.59 -9.52 -2.22
CA SER A 66 11.02 -10.60 -1.40
C SER A 66 12.07 -11.67 -1.10
N SER A 67 12.10 -12.11 0.17
CA SER A 67 12.89 -13.27 0.61
C SER A 67 12.39 -14.59 0.02
N SER A 68 11.16 -14.61 -0.52
CA SER A 68 10.60 -15.80 -1.20
C SER A 68 11.27 -16.09 -2.54
N ASN A 69 12.04 -15.15 -3.06
CA ASN A 69 12.86 -15.38 -4.25
C ASN A 69 14.13 -16.18 -3.88
N LYS A 70 13.98 -17.49 -3.78
CA LYS A 70 15.04 -18.43 -3.37
C LYS A 70 16.25 -18.41 -4.30
N SER A 71 16.11 -18.01 -5.56
CA SER A 71 17.21 -17.96 -6.52
C SER A 71 18.18 -16.79 -6.30
N GLY A 72 17.79 -15.78 -5.52
CA GLY A 72 18.60 -14.57 -5.31
C GLY A 72 18.75 -13.67 -6.56
N ASN A 73 18.31 -14.14 -7.73
CA ASN A 73 18.56 -13.55 -9.05
C ASN A 73 17.48 -12.56 -9.52
N ALA A 74 16.54 -12.17 -8.65
CA ALA A 74 15.59 -11.14 -9.03
C ALA A 74 16.32 -9.84 -9.30
N ASP A 75 15.96 -9.21 -10.42
CA ASP A 75 16.44 -7.88 -10.75
C ASP A 75 15.93 -6.85 -9.74
N LYS A 76 16.85 -6.45 -8.85
CA LYS A 76 16.54 -5.48 -7.80
C LYS A 76 16.50 -4.05 -8.32
N SER A 77 17.11 -3.80 -9.48
CA SER A 77 17.14 -2.48 -10.12
C SER A 77 15.72 -2.06 -10.51
N LEU A 78 14.92 -2.97 -11.06
CA LEU A 78 13.53 -2.70 -11.40
C LEU A 78 12.69 -2.32 -10.16
N GLY A 79 12.90 -3.01 -9.03
CA GLY A 79 12.19 -2.69 -7.79
C GLY A 79 12.54 -1.30 -7.24
N VAL A 80 13.81 -0.92 -7.32
CA VAL A 80 14.28 0.43 -6.97
C VAL A 80 13.67 1.46 -7.93
N GLU A 81 13.74 1.21 -9.22
CA GLU A 81 13.22 2.10 -10.27
C GLU A 81 11.72 2.38 -10.11
N LEU A 82 10.92 1.34 -9.86
CA LEU A 82 9.48 1.47 -9.59
C LEU A 82 9.21 2.32 -8.35
N THR A 83 10.01 2.11 -7.30
CA THR A 83 9.88 2.88 -6.05
C THR A 83 10.29 4.33 -6.26
N GLU A 84 11.40 4.59 -6.94
CA GLU A 84 11.87 5.94 -7.23
C GLU A 84 10.91 6.70 -8.16
N THR A 85 10.28 6.01 -9.12
CA THR A 85 9.24 6.61 -9.95
C THR A 85 8.01 7.01 -9.13
N PHE A 86 7.60 6.17 -8.16
CA PHE A 86 6.55 6.54 -7.21
C PHE A 86 6.94 7.79 -6.39
N LEU A 87 8.16 7.81 -5.84
CA LEU A 87 8.67 8.96 -5.07
C LEU A 87 8.79 10.22 -5.93
N LYS A 88 9.13 10.09 -7.21
CA LYS A 88 9.13 11.18 -8.19
C LYS A 88 7.74 11.80 -8.34
N ILE A 89 6.69 10.98 -8.49
CA ILE A 89 5.30 11.44 -8.55
C ILE A 89 4.94 12.20 -7.26
N VAL A 90 5.25 11.62 -6.10
CA VAL A 90 5.02 12.27 -4.80
C VAL A 90 5.75 13.60 -4.72
N ALA A 91 7.02 13.66 -5.12
CA ALA A 91 7.82 14.89 -5.07
C ALA A 91 7.21 16.02 -5.92
N VAL A 92 6.78 15.71 -7.15
CA VAL A 92 6.11 16.70 -8.01
C VAL A 92 4.80 17.17 -7.37
N LYS A 93 3.92 16.25 -6.98
CA LYS A 93 2.61 16.58 -6.39
C LYS A 93 2.71 17.29 -5.04
N LYS A 94 3.77 17.03 -4.26
CA LYS A 94 4.03 17.70 -2.98
C LYS A 94 4.52 19.13 -3.18
N HIS A 95 5.37 19.38 -4.16
CA HIS A 95 6.08 20.63 -4.31
C HIS A 95 5.61 21.50 -5.47
N GLN A 96 4.65 21.04 -6.28
CA GLN A 96 4.02 21.85 -7.33
C GLN A 96 3.32 23.08 -6.74
N PRO A 97 3.22 24.21 -7.47
CA PRO A 97 2.43 25.35 -7.06
C PRO A 97 0.99 24.96 -6.75
N ASN A 98 0.44 25.49 -5.66
CA ASN A 98 -0.94 25.23 -5.20
C ASN A 98 -1.24 23.76 -4.88
N SER A 99 -0.23 22.98 -4.49
CA SER A 99 -0.41 21.59 -4.07
C SER A 99 -1.47 21.49 -2.98
N ILE A 100 -2.44 20.58 -3.17
CA ILE A 100 -3.48 20.24 -2.18
C ILE A 100 -3.12 18.95 -1.41
N LEU A 101 -1.95 18.35 -1.67
CA LEU A 101 -1.54 17.11 -1.04
C LEU A 101 -1.43 17.28 0.47
N LYS A 102 -2.14 16.43 1.23
CA LYS A 102 -2.15 16.40 2.70
C LYS A 102 -1.28 15.29 3.27
N ALA A 103 -1.20 14.17 2.56
CA ALA A 103 -0.39 13.04 3.00
C ALA A 103 0.00 12.13 1.82
N TRP A 104 1.07 11.38 2.00
CA TRP A 104 1.39 10.27 1.12
C TRP A 104 1.90 9.08 1.94
N PHE A 105 1.67 7.87 1.43
CA PHE A 105 2.12 6.63 2.06
C PHE A 105 2.58 5.63 1.01
N MET A 106 3.61 4.90 1.35
CA MET A 106 4.15 3.80 0.56
C MET A 106 4.34 2.57 1.44
N GLU A 107 3.81 1.43 1.00
CA GLU A 107 4.02 0.14 1.64
C GLU A 107 5.02 -0.70 0.85
N ASN A 108 5.87 -1.45 1.55
CA ASN A 108 6.73 -2.46 0.92
C ASN A 108 7.17 -3.52 1.94
N VAL A 109 7.87 -4.57 1.46
CA VAL A 109 8.49 -5.57 2.31
C VAL A 109 9.70 -5.00 3.05
N VAL A 110 10.02 -5.55 4.24
CA VAL A 110 11.10 -5.02 5.09
C VAL A 110 12.45 -4.95 4.37
N ASN A 111 12.76 -5.93 3.52
CA ASN A 111 14.02 -5.96 2.78
C ASN A 111 14.20 -4.79 1.80
N SER A 112 13.13 -4.16 1.31
CA SER A 112 13.25 -3.02 0.39
C SER A 112 14.06 -1.87 0.99
N LYS A 113 13.99 -1.69 2.32
CA LYS A 113 14.72 -0.63 3.04
C LYS A 113 16.23 -0.64 2.79
N ARG A 114 16.81 -1.78 2.43
CA ARG A 114 18.25 -1.92 2.17
C ARG A 114 18.69 -1.38 0.81
N TYR A 115 17.75 -1.17 -0.09
CA TYR A 115 17.98 -0.80 -1.49
C TYR A 115 17.55 0.64 -1.78
N LEU A 116 16.91 1.30 -0.83
CA LEU A 116 16.44 2.67 -0.98
C LEU A 116 17.38 3.62 -0.24
N GLN A 117 17.54 4.83 -0.77
CA GLN A 117 18.24 5.89 -0.09
C GLN A 117 17.44 6.39 1.12
N THR A 118 18.10 6.95 2.10
CA THR A 118 17.45 7.56 3.26
C THR A 118 16.80 8.90 2.95
N ALA A 119 17.28 9.59 1.90
CA ALA A 119 16.70 10.82 1.39
C ALA A 119 16.95 10.93 -0.11
N TYR A 120 16.04 11.56 -0.82
CA TYR A 120 16.13 11.84 -2.24
C TYR A 120 16.03 13.33 -2.50
N THR A 121 17.02 13.87 -3.20
CA THR A 121 16.97 15.24 -3.73
C THR A 121 16.12 15.27 -5.00
N PHE A 122 15.76 16.45 -5.47
CA PHE A 122 15.11 16.59 -6.79
C PHE A 122 16.03 16.06 -7.91
N LYS A 123 17.33 16.23 -7.78
CA LYS A 123 18.30 15.69 -8.73
C LYS A 123 18.30 14.16 -8.76
N ASP A 124 18.26 13.50 -7.61
CA ASP A 124 18.23 12.03 -7.50
C ASP A 124 16.99 11.43 -8.16
N LEU A 125 15.86 12.14 -8.10
CA LEU A 125 14.60 11.76 -8.73
C LEU A 125 14.49 12.18 -10.20
N GLY A 126 15.58 12.71 -10.82
CA GLY A 126 15.56 13.18 -12.21
C GLY A 126 14.67 14.40 -12.44
N LEU A 127 14.51 15.26 -11.43
CA LEU A 127 13.64 16.43 -11.42
C LEU A 127 14.44 17.76 -11.49
N THR A 128 15.69 17.73 -11.97
CA THR A 128 16.57 18.92 -11.99
C THR A 128 15.94 20.10 -12.75
N GLU A 129 15.45 19.86 -13.97
CA GLU A 129 14.87 20.92 -14.80
C GLU A 129 13.55 21.42 -14.21
N TRP A 130 12.73 20.50 -13.72
CA TRP A 130 11.47 20.81 -13.05
C TRP A 130 11.69 21.67 -11.80
N ALA A 131 12.67 21.32 -10.98
CA ALA A 131 13.02 22.07 -9.78
C ALA A 131 13.46 23.50 -10.13
N ASN A 132 14.35 23.66 -11.13
CA ASN A 132 14.80 24.97 -11.60
C ASN A 132 13.64 25.82 -12.13
N LYS A 133 12.73 25.24 -12.94
CA LYS A 133 11.52 25.90 -13.43
C LYS A 133 10.65 26.43 -12.27
N ASN A 134 10.58 25.68 -11.18
CA ASN A 134 9.81 26.02 -9.98
C ASN A 134 10.62 26.82 -8.93
N ARG A 135 11.84 27.29 -9.26
CA ARG A 135 12.72 28.05 -8.37
C ARG A 135 13.12 27.29 -7.11
N ILE A 136 13.24 25.97 -7.21
CA ILE A 136 13.67 25.07 -6.14
C ILE A 136 15.10 24.60 -6.47
N SER A 137 16.00 24.60 -5.48
CA SER A 137 17.33 24.02 -5.68
C SER A 137 17.20 22.50 -5.99
N PRO A 138 17.81 21.99 -7.07
CA PRO A 138 17.84 20.57 -7.37
C PRO A 138 18.48 19.70 -6.29
N LEU A 139 19.35 20.28 -5.46
CA LEU A 139 20.04 19.60 -4.36
C LEU A 139 19.21 19.61 -3.06
N LYS A 140 18.08 20.31 -3.02
CA LYS A 140 17.17 20.26 -1.88
C LYS A 140 16.56 18.86 -1.76
N ILE A 141 16.41 18.36 -0.54
CA ILE A 141 15.70 17.12 -0.26
C ILE A 141 14.22 17.29 -0.67
N ALA A 142 13.78 16.47 -1.59
CA ALA A 142 12.39 16.39 -2.03
C ALA A 142 11.59 15.41 -1.16
N ILE A 143 12.19 14.25 -0.86
CA ILE A 143 11.62 13.18 -0.04
C ILE A 143 12.65 12.75 1.01
N ASP A 144 12.26 12.81 2.27
CA ASP A 144 13.03 12.29 3.39
C ASP A 144 12.40 10.97 3.86
N LEU A 145 13.14 9.88 3.77
CA LEU A 145 12.74 8.56 4.25
C LEU A 145 13.37 8.20 5.60
N TYR A 146 14.40 8.92 6.05
CA TYR A 146 15.10 8.60 7.30
C TYR A 146 14.16 8.69 8.50
N GLU A 147 13.54 9.85 8.69
CA GLU A 147 12.56 10.09 9.77
C GLU A 147 11.15 9.57 9.43
N ASN A 148 10.90 9.28 8.16
CA ASN A 148 9.56 9.02 7.61
C ASN A 148 9.37 7.56 7.18
N THR A 149 10.10 6.63 7.81
CA THR A 149 9.97 5.20 7.55
C THR A 149 9.92 4.40 8.83
N SER A 150 8.88 3.56 8.96
CA SER A 150 8.69 2.67 10.10
C SER A 150 8.45 1.23 9.64
N VAL A 151 8.95 0.27 10.43
CA VAL A 151 8.57 -1.14 10.28
C VAL A 151 7.42 -1.41 11.23
N ILE A 152 6.30 -1.88 10.68
CA ILE A 152 5.13 -2.26 11.46
C ILE A 152 4.86 -3.76 11.32
N ASN A 153 4.25 -4.34 12.35
CA ASN A 153 3.70 -5.69 12.30
C ASN A 153 2.17 -5.59 12.40
N SER A 154 1.48 -6.15 11.43
CA SER A 154 0.01 -6.08 11.39
C SER A 154 -0.66 -6.68 12.64
N ALA A 155 -0.01 -7.68 13.29
CA ALA A 155 -0.51 -8.26 14.54
C ALA A 155 -0.59 -7.22 15.67
N ASP A 156 0.30 -6.22 15.70
CA ASP A 156 0.29 -5.16 16.71
C ASP A 156 -0.97 -4.27 16.63
N TYR A 157 -1.71 -4.37 15.54
CA TYR A 157 -2.93 -3.61 15.23
C TYR A 157 -4.19 -4.48 15.13
N GLY A 158 -4.13 -5.72 15.62
CA GLY A 158 -5.29 -6.62 15.66
C GLY A 158 -5.53 -7.43 14.39
N SER A 159 -4.53 -7.56 13.53
CA SER A 159 -4.60 -8.54 12.44
C SER A 159 -4.37 -9.95 12.97
N PHE A 160 -5.08 -10.92 12.40
CA PHE A 160 -4.87 -12.36 12.70
C PHE A 160 -3.56 -12.91 12.12
N GLN A 161 -2.85 -12.13 11.33
CA GLN A 161 -1.57 -12.48 10.74
C GLN A 161 -0.46 -11.57 11.23
N ALA A 162 0.63 -12.16 11.72
CA ALA A 162 1.87 -11.44 11.98
C ALA A 162 2.60 -11.18 10.66
N ARG A 163 2.44 -9.98 10.11
CA ARG A 163 3.02 -9.57 8.83
C ARG A 163 3.79 -8.27 8.97
N LYS A 164 5.11 -8.35 8.91
CA LYS A 164 5.98 -7.17 8.98
C LYS A 164 6.05 -6.46 7.64
N ARG A 165 5.87 -5.14 7.65
CA ARG A 165 5.94 -4.26 6.48
C ARG A 165 6.65 -2.97 6.81
N VAL A 166 7.30 -2.41 5.81
CA VAL A 166 7.79 -1.04 5.83
C VAL A 166 6.66 -0.13 5.38
N ILE A 167 6.39 0.89 6.18
CA ILE A 167 5.55 2.01 5.80
C ILE A 167 6.43 3.24 5.76
N SER A 168 6.49 3.88 4.61
CA SER A 168 7.08 5.20 4.44
C SER A 168 5.99 6.20 4.12
N GLY A 169 6.15 7.45 4.55
CA GLY A 169 5.13 8.45 4.26
C GLY A 169 5.28 9.71 5.06
N GLU A 170 4.45 10.69 4.77
CA GLU A 170 4.47 11.97 5.43
C GLU A 170 3.07 12.57 5.49
N ILE A 171 2.69 13.11 6.63
CA ILE A 171 1.56 14.03 6.76
C ILE A 171 2.14 15.43 6.57
N ILE A 172 1.84 16.07 5.43
CA ILE A 172 2.51 17.28 4.94
C ILE A 172 2.57 18.39 6.01
N LYS A 173 1.43 18.69 6.65
CA LYS A 173 1.37 19.72 7.71
C LYS A 173 2.21 19.41 8.95
N LYS A 174 2.58 18.15 9.15
CA LYS A 174 3.39 17.69 10.30
C LYS A 174 4.85 17.48 9.91
N GLY A 175 5.15 17.39 8.62
CA GLY A 175 6.48 17.10 8.09
C GLY A 175 7.02 15.71 8.47
N LYS A 176 6.13 14.81 8.94
CA LYS A 176 6.54 13.48 9.40
C LYS A 176 5.46 12.42 9.26
N LEU A 177 5.92 11.17 9.22
CA LEU A 177 5.06 9.99 9.33
C LEU A 177 4.52 9.88 10.76
N ILE A 178 3.21 9.63 10.87
CA ILE A 178 2.56 9.34 12.16
C ILE A 178 2.02 7.92 12.10
N ILE A 179 2.58 7.04 12.93
CA ILE A 179 2.12 5.68 13.10
C ILE A 179 1.14 5.63 14.28
N PRO A 180 -0.05 5.02 14.14
CA PRO A 180 -0.98 4.83 15.25
C PRO A 180 -0.34 4.05 16.40
N LYS A 181 -0.83 4.25 17.61
CA LYS A 181 -0.40 3.44 18.76
C LYS A 181 -0.85 1.99 18.55
N THR A 182 0.02 1.07 18.88
CA THR A 182 -0.28 -0.36 18.84
C THR A 182 -1.35 -0.72 19.86
N THR A 183 -2.30 -1.55 19.48
CA THR A 183 -3.44 -1.98 20.31
C THR A 183 -3.25 -3.40 20.85
N HIS A 184 -2.34 -4.17 20.26
CA HIS A 184 -2.07 -5.56 20.58
C HIS A 184 -0.58 -5.79 20.84
N SER A 185 -0.26 -6.83 21.63
CA SER A 185 1.09 -7.35 21.82
C SER A 185 1.04 -8.87 22.01
N GLU A 186 2.17 -9.55 21.89
CA GLU A 186 2.26 -11.01 22.05
C GLU A 186 1.79 -11.44 23.45
N ASP A 187 2.20 -10.72 24.49
CA ASP A 187 1.91 -11.00 25.91
C ASP A 187 0.61 -10.35 26.42
N GLY A 188 0.09 -9.33 25.72
CA GLY A 188 -1.08 -8.57 26.15
C GLY A 188 -0.80 -7.62 27.32
N LEU A 189 0.46 -7.28 27.57
CA LEU A 189 0.83 -6.38 28.67
C LEU A 189 0.72 -4.91 28.28
N GLY A 190 0.81 -4.02 29.27
CA GLY A 190 0.80 -2.57 29.05
C GLY A 190 -0.52 -2.01 28.54
N GLY A 191 -1.65 -2.60 28.93
CA GLY A 191 -2.99 -2.17 28.49
C GLY A 191 -3.35 -2.59 27.05
N LYS A 192 -2.55 -3.44 26.44
CA LYS A 192 -2.80 -3.99 25.10
C LYS A 192 -3.52 -5.32 25.18
N GLN A 193 -4.21 -5.66 24.09
CA GLN A 193 -4.79 -7.00 23.92
C GLN A 193 -3.71 -7.98 23.43
N LYS A 194 -3.90 -9.27 23.71
CA LYS A 194 -3.06 -10.32 23.10
C LYS A 194 -3.31 -10.39 21.60
N TYR A 195 -2.30 -10.81 20.84
CA TYR A 195 -2.45 -11.08 19.42
C TYR A 195 -3.63 -11.98 19.13
N LEU A 196 -4.36 -11.63 18.08
CA LEU A 196 -5.44 -12.45 17.58
C LEU A 196 -4.87 -13.65 16.83
N THR A 197 -5.52 -14.80 16.97
CA THR A 197 -5.13 -16.03 16.28
C THR A 197 -6.22 -16.44 15.29
N ILE A 198 -5.84 -17.20 14.27
CA ILE A 198 -6.80 -17.78 13.32
C ILE A 198 -7.83 -18.68 14.06
N GLY A 199 -7.40 -19.31 15.18
CA GLY A 199 -8.32 -20.08 16.03
C GLY A 199 -9.47 -19.24 16.57
N LYS A 200 -9.21 -18.00 17.05
CA LYS A 200 -10.24 -17.04 17.48
C LYS A 200 -11.10 -16.53 16.31
N MET A 201 -10.51 -16.40 15.13
CA MET A 201 -11.25 -16.02 13.94
C MET A 201 -12.31 -17.08 13.59
N LYS A 202 -11.97 -18.37 13.74
CA LYS A 202 -12.90 -19.47 13.47
C LYS A 202 -14.18 -19.43 14.32
N GLU A 203 -14.13 -18.86 15.52
CA GLU A 203 -15.30 -18.73 16.39
C GLU A 203 -16.37 -17.78 15.81
N ASN A 204 -15.98 -16.86 14.95
CA ASN A 204 -16.83 -15.82 14.37
C ASN A 204 -17.23 -16.09 12.91
N PHE A 205 -16.66 -17.11 12.28
CA PHE A 205 -16.96 -17.47 10.91
C PHE A 205 -17.52 -18.89 10.84
N PRO A 206 -18.55 -19.14 9.99
CA PRO A 206 -19.01 -20.49 9.74
C PRO A 206 -17.84 -21.34 9.24
N HIS A 207 -17.61 -22.48 9.87
CA HIS A 207 -16.55 -23.38 9.48
C HIS A 207 -16.79 -23.90 8.07
N PRO A 208 -15.76 -23.93 7.21
CA PRO A 208 -15.84 -24.66 5.95
C PRO A 208 -16.22 -26.11 6.25
N PHE A 209 -17.22 -26.63 5.56
CA PHE A 209 -17.70 -27.98 5.76
C PHE A 209 -16.71 -28.96 5.15
N THR A 210 -15.78 -29.50 5.95
CA THR A 210 -14.90 -30.58 5.52
C THR A 210 -15.58 -31.92 5.72
N LYS A 211 -16.12 -32.53 4.68
CA LYS A 211 -16.51 -33.94 4.71
C LYS A 211 -15.28 -34.80 4.46
N LYS A 212 -14.95 -35.70 5.39
CA LYS A 212 -13.81 -36.64 5.28
C LYS A 212 -13.83 -37.52 4.02
N SER A 213 -14.99 -37.71 3.40
CA SER A 213 -15.16 -38.48 2.17
C SER A 213 -15.09 -37.64 0.89
N ASN A 214 -15.13 -36.34 0.99
CA ASN A 214 -15.12 -35.44 -0.17
C ASN A 214 -13.72 -34.84 -0.35
N LYS A 215 -13.24 -34.87 -1.56
CA LYS A 215 -11.99 -34.23 -1.98
C LYS A 215 -12.19 -32.70 -2.21
N SER A 216 -13.11 -32.10 -1.46
CA SER A 216 -13.42 -30.68 -1.60
C SER A 216 -13.72 -30.04 -0.25
N ILE A 217 -13.48 -28.73 -0.16
CA ILE A 217 -13.90 -27.88 0.95
C ILE A 217 -15.02 -27.01 0.42
N SER A 218 -16.17 -27.03 1.10
CA SER A 218 -17.30 -26.17 0.76
C SER A 218 -17.46 -25.07 1.80
N ASP A 219 -17.66 -23.85 1.35
CA ASP A 219 -18.06 -22.71 2.16
C ASP A 219 -19.55 -22.42 1.90
N PRO A 220 -20.43 -22.75 2.84
CA PRO A 220 -21.89 -22.57 2.66
C PRO A 220 -22.29 -21.09 2.63
N GLN A 221 -21.51 -20.18 3.21
CA GLN A 221 -21.82 -18.76 3.21
C GLN A 221 -21.60 -18.13 1.84
N TYR A 222 -20.56 -18.55 1.14
CA TYR A 222 -20.21 -18.04 -0.18
C TYR A 222 -20.60 -19.00 -1.30
N GLN A 223 -21.24 -20.13 -0.99
CA GLN A 223 -21.60 -21.18 -1.95
C GLN A 223 -20.40 -21.65 -2.79
N LEU A 224 -19.23 -21.68 -2.17
CA LEU A 224 -17.97 -21.98 -2.83
C LEU A 224 -17.59 -23.42 -2.52
N GLU A 225 -17.23 -24.18 -3.54
CA GLU A 225 -16.66 -25.51 -3.41
C GLU A 225 -15.28 -25.55 -4.05
N ILE A 226 -14.25 -25.78 -3.25
CA ILE A 226 -12.85 -25.83 -3.70
C ILE A 226 -12.38 -27.28 -3.63
N PRO A 227 -12.00 -27.91 -4.75
CA PRO A 227 -11.41 -29.24 -4.73
C PRO A 227 -10.14 -29.27 -3.89
N GLN A 228 -10.01 -30.26 -2.99
CA GLN A 228 -8.90 -30.34 -2.04
C GLN A 228 -7.53 -30.46 -2.72
N ASN A 229 -7.46 -30.97 -3.95
CA ASN A 229 -6.23 -31.06 -4.74
C ASN A 229 -5.78 -29.70 -5.34
N LYS A 230 -6.61 -28.66 -5.21
CA LYS A 230 -6.28 -27.27 -5.63
C LYS A 230 -5.90 -26.39 -4.45
N LEU A 231 -6.01 -26.91 -3.21
CA LEU A 231 -5.58 -26.17 -2.04
C LEU A 231 -4.06 -26.16 -2.00
N THR A 232 -3.48 -25.01 -1.93
CA THR A 232 -2.05 -24.81 -1.74
C THR A 232 -1.77 -24.60 -0.24
N HIS A 233 -0.51 -24.69 0.17
CA HIS A 233 -0.12 -24.41 1.57
C HIS A 233 -0.38 -22.95 2.02
N HIS A 234 -0.94 -22.13 1.15
CA HIS A 234 -1.22 -20.72 1.39
C HIS A 234 -2.72 -20.41 1.48
N ASP A 235 -3.61 -21.39 1.30
CA ASP A 235 -5.06 -21.28 1.35
C ASP A 235 -5.65 -21.51 2.74
#